data_131ccd5e355bd8938c03c950e3b61eb4
#
_entry.id   131ccd5e355bd8938c03c950e3b61eb4
#
_cell.length_a   1.000
_cell.length_b   1.000
_cell.length_c   1.000
_cell.angle_alpha   90.00
_cell.angle_beta   90.00
_cell.angle_gamma   90.00
#
_symmetry.space_group_name_H-M   'P 1'
#
loop_
_entity.id
_entity.type
_entity.pdbx_description
1 polymer ?
#
loop_
_entity_poly.entity_id
_entity_poly.type
_entity_poly.pdbx_seq_one_letter_code
_entity_poly.pdbx_strand_id
1 'polypeptide(L)'
;VKIDGHDIADEPAAAKACIGYLPELPPLYQEMTVQEYLLFVAELKGTRKKADRAAAVAHAAARAGLQGMEQRLIRNLSKGYRQRVGIAAALLGTPKIIILDEPTVGLDPAQMIEIRSLIRDLGKTHTVILSSHILSEVQTVCDRVLIIAHGRLVAQGTPEELAAQLTAKGTITATAQGSREAVVAAVGKVPGLTDLRVTDEKGGEVSFTAVSTAGTDLRGALSLALAQAGCPVLSLSAETMSLEDVFLQLTETPESGKPESTAAPAENPPAEAAAEEANEKEADSDESNL
;
A
#
# COMPACT_ATOMS: atom_id res chain seq x y z
N VAL A 1 10.67 10.56 -15.61
CA VAL A 1 9.32 10.36 -15.06
C VAL A 1 8.46 11.55 -15.40
N LYS A 2 7.25 11.30 -15.96
CA LYS A 2 6.31 12.38 -16.28
C LYS A 2 5.14 12.38 -15.30
N ILE A 3 4.79 13.57 -14.81
CA ILE A 3 3.72 13.82 -13.85
C ILE A 3 2.80 14.88 -14.46
N ASP A 4 1.56 14.49 -14.75
CA ASP A 4 0.58 15.36 -15.42
C ASP A 4 1.12 16.03 -16.71
N GLY A 5 1.94 15.32 -17.47
CA GLY A 5 2.59 15.80 -18.70
C GLY A 5 3.95 16.47 -18.51
N HIS A 6 4.30 16.89 -17.30
CA HIS A 6 5.59 17.52 -16.97
C HIS A 6 6.66 16.48 -16.64
N ASP A 7 7.81 16.55 -17.30
CA ASP A 7 8.94 15.69 -16.94
C ASP A 7 9.63 16.25 -15.68
N ILE A 8 9.84 15.37 -14.68
CA ILE A 8 10.39 15.79 -13.39
C ILE A 8 11.84 16.27 -13.49
N ALA A 9 12.60 15.84 -14.52
CA ALA A 9 13.96 16.28 -14.76
C ALA A 9 13.99 17.65 -15.45
N ASP A 10 13.12 17.88 -16.44
CA ASP A 10 13.10 19.09 -17.25
C ASP A 10 12.28 20.21 -16.60
N GLU A 11 11.15 19.85 -15.99
CA GLU A 11 10.18 20.80 -15.41
C GLU A 11 9.85 20.47 -13.93
N PRO A 12 10.86 20.41 -13.02
CA PRO A 12 10.68 19.94 -11.65
C PRO A 12 9.67 20.77 -10.83
N ALA A 13 9.60 22.07 -11.07
CA ALA A 13 8.66 22.96 -10.37
C ALA A 13 7.21 22.69 -10.77
N ALA A 14 6.94 22.53 -12.07
CA ALA A 14 5.61 22.22 -12.59
C ALA A 14 5.16 20.82 -12.16
N ALA A 15 6.02 19.82 -12.28
CA ALA A 15 5.76 18.46 -11.84
C ALA A 15 5.44 18.39 -10.34
N LYS A 16 6.24 19.07 -9.49
CA LYS A 16 6.02 19.11 -8.03
C LYS A 16 4.75 19.87 -7.65
N ALA A 17 4.33 20.87 -8.41
CA ALA A 17 3.08 21.58 -8.17
C ALA A 17 1.84 20.68 -8.33
N CYS A 18 1.93 19.62 -9.14
CA CYS A 18 0.87 18.63 -9.33
C CYS A 18 0.78 17.60 -8.19
N ILE A 19 1.73 17.60 -7.24
CA ILE A 19 1.84 16.59 -6.18
C ILE A 19 1.50 17.18 -4.82
N GLY A 20 0.65 16.48 -4.06
CA GLY A 20 0.54 16.58 -2.61
C GLY A 20 1.32 15.43 -1.98
N TYR A 21 2.21 15.71 -1.05
CA TYR A 21 3.01 14.67 -0.40
C TYR A 21 2.89 14.73 1.12
N LEU A 22 2.65 13.59 1.70
CA LEU A 22 2.69 13.35 3.13
C LEU A 22 3.79 12.31 3.40
N PRO A 23 4.92 12.68 4.01
CA PRO A 23 5.90 11.72 4.49
C PRO A 23 5.41 11.00 5.74
N GLU A 24 6.01 9.86 6.08
CA GLU A 24 5.73 9.07 7.28
C GLU A 24 5.71 9.94 8.55
N LEU A 25 6.70 10.83 8.68
CA LEU A 25 6.76 11.84 9.74
C LEU A 25 6.46 13.22 9.15
N PRO A 26 5.23 13.74 9.31
CA PRO A 26 4.87 15.05 8.78
C PRO A 26 5.74 16.16 9.39
N PRO A 27 6.36 17.03 8.57
CA PRO A 27 7.22 18.12 9.03
C PRO A 27 6.38 19.29 9.56
N LEU A 28 5.75 19.11 10.71
CA LEU A 28 4.82 20.08 11.31
C LEU A 28 5.55 21.05 12.24
N TYR A 29 5.23 22.34 12.16
CA TYR A 29 5.71 23.34 13.10
C TYR A 29 4.88 23.29 14.38
N GLN A 30 5.41 22.69 15.42
CA GLN A 30 4.72 22.35 16.65
C GLN A 30 4.22 23.57 17.45
N GLU A 31 4.86 24.73 17.29
CA GLU A 31 4.52 25.98 17.96
C GLU A 31 3.44 26.80 17.23
N MET A 32 3.05 26.37 16.02
CA MET A 32 1.96 26.95 15.27
C MET A 32 0.63 26.31 15.64
N THR A 33 -0.46 27.06 15.49
CA THR A 33 -1.80 26.49 15.40
C THR A 33 -1.98 25.77 14.06
N VAL A 34 -2.98 24.89 13.98
CA VAL A 34 -3.32 24.20 12.72
C VAL A 34 -3.59 25.22 11.60
N GLN A 35 -4.34 26.27 11.90
CA GLN A 35 -4.69 27.31 10.93
C GLN A 35 -3.45 28.08 10.45
N GLU A 36 -2.58 28.51 11.36
CA GLU A 36 -1.34 29.23 11.01
C GLU A 36 -0.45 28.40 10.11
N TYR A 37 -0.26 27.11 10.45
CA TYR A 37 0.54 26.19 9.67
C TYR A 37 -0.04 25.97 8.26
N LEU A 38 -1.34 25.71 8.14
CA LEU A 38 -1.98 25.51 6.85
C LEU A 38 -1.98 26.78 5.99
N LEU A 39 -2.14 27.97 6.58
CA LEU A 39 -2.02 29.24 5.87
C LEU A 39 -0.58 29.44 5.33
N PHE A 40 0.41 29.13 6.14
CA PHE A 40 1.81 29.17 5.74
C PHE A 40 2.08 28.22 4.56
N VAL A 41 1.63 26.96 4.64
CA VAL A 41 1.79 25.99 3.55
C VAL A 41 1.06 26.43 2.27
N ALA A 42 -0.16 27.00 2.39
CA ALA A 42 -0.90 27.51 1.25
C ALA A 42 -0.17 28.68 0.54
N GLU A 43 0.54 29.52 1.31
CA GLU A 43 1.38 30.57 0.77
C GLU A 43 2.60 30.02 0.02
N LEU A 44 3.30 29.06 0.61
CA LEU A 44 4.42 28.36 -0.01
C LEU A 44 4.02 27.68 -1.33
N LYS A 45 2.81 27.12 -1.39
CA LYS A 45 2.24 26.51 -2.59
C LYS A 45 1.67 27.52 -3.60
N GLY A 46 1.94 28.81 -3.43
CA GLY A 46 1.68 29.86 -4.41
C GLY A 46 0.30 30.50 -4.35
N THR A 47 -0.53 30.24 -3.31
CA THR A 47 -1.81 30.92 -3.12
C THR A 47 -1.57 32.32 -2.54
N ARG A 48 -1.42 33.33 -3.42
CA ARG A 48 -0.97 34.68 -3.03
C ARG A 48 -2.03 35.51 -2.30
N LYS A 49 -3.30 35.45 -2.73
CA LYS A 49 -4.37 36.26 -2.16
C LYS A 49 -4.83 35.71 -0.81
N LYS A 50 -4.93 36.57 0.20
CA LYS A 50 -5.32 36.20 1.58
C LYS A 50 -6.69 35.52 1.64
N ALA A 51 -7.67 36.01 0.88
CA ALA A 51 -9.02 35.44 0.84
C ALA A 51 -9.00 34.00 0.23
N ASP A 52 -8.26 33.80 -0.86
CA ASP A 52 -8.14 32.50 -1.52
C ASP A 52 -7.41 31.49 -0.62
N ARG A 53 -6.38 31.93 0.13
CA ARG A 53 -5.70 31.11 1.14
C ARG A 53 -6.65 30.65 2.23
N ALA A 54 -7.44 31.58 2.79
CA ALA A 54 -8.38 31.23 3.85
C ALA A 54 -9.43 30.22 3.37
N ALA A 55 -9.95 30.39 2.16
CA ALA A 55 -10.89 29.45 1.56
C ALA A 55 -10.25 28.07 1.28
N ALA A 56 -9.03 28.05 0.73
CA ALA A 56 -8.29 26.80 0.47
C ALA A 56 -8.00 26.03 1.77
N VAL A 57 -7.57 26.75 2.82
CA VAL A 57 -7.30 26.17 4.14
C VAL A 57 -8.57 25.60 4.77
N ALA A 58 -9.68 26.37 4.75
CA ALA A 58 -10.95 25.89 5.28
C ALA A 58 -11.43 24.64 4.56
N HIS A 59 -11.31 24.59 3.23
CA HIS A 59 -11.65 23.40 2.43
C HIS A 59 -10.75 22.20 2.76
N ALA A 60 -9.43 22.38 2.81
CA ALA A 60 -8.50 21.30 3.12
C ALA A 60 -8.68 20.77 4.54
N ALA A 61 -8.89 21.65 5.52
CA ALA A 61 -9.17 21.29 6.90
C ALA A 61 -10.48 20.51 7.04
N ALA A 62 -11.53 20.94 6.34
CA ALA A 62 -12.82 20.23 6.30
C ALA A 62 -12.66 18.83 5.70
N ARG A 63 -11.95 18.69 4.55
CA ARG A 63 -11.68 17.42 3.90
C ARG A 63 -10.89 16.47 4.80
N ALA A 64 -9.95 16.97 5.58
CA ALA A 64 -9.13 16.17 6.50
C ALA A 64 -9.79 15.91 7.87
N GLY A 65 -11.01 16.40 8.12
CA GLY A 65 -11.73 16.21 9.39
C GLY A 65 -11.09 16.96 10.56
N LEU A 66 -10.65 18.21 10.32
CA LEU A 66 -10.00 19.07 11.30
C LEU A 66 -10.92 20.17 11.87
N GLN A 67 -12.24 20.09 11.61
CA GLN A 67 -13.20 21.07 12.10
C GLN A 67 -13.12 21.19 13.62
N GLY A 68 -13.04 22.42 14.11
CA GLY A 68 -12.92 22.73 15.54
C GLY A 68 -11.52 22.55 16.13
N MET A 69 -10.53 22.16 15.30
CA MET A 69 -9.12 22.02 15.71
C MET A 69 -8.24 23.19 15.25
N GLU A 70 -8.78 24.13 14.47
CA GLU A 70 -8.03 25.16 13.73
C GLU A 70 -7.16 26.02 14.63
N GLN A 71 -7.66 26.34 15.83
CA GLN A 71 -6.98 27.20 16.80
C GLN A 71 -6.09 26.44 17.80
N ARG A 72 -6.04 25.11 17.70
CA ARG A 72 -5.19 24.31 18.59
C ARG A 72 -3.74 24.31 18.12
N LEU A 73 -2.82 24.39 19.07
CA LEU A 73 -1.38 24.21 18.81
C LEU A 73 -1.13 22.77 18.35
N ILE A 74 -0.31 22.62 17.31
CA ILE A 74 0.00 21.30 16.70
C ILE A 74 0.63 20.36 17.73
N ARG A 75 1.48 20.86 18.63
CA ARG A 75 2.08 20.07 19.72
C ARG A 75 1.05 19.39 20.62
N ASN A 76 -0.13 20.00 20.79
CA ASN A 76 -1.18 19.51 21.68
C ASN A 76 -2.15 18.53 20.98
N LEU A 77 -1.89 18.18 19.71
CA LEU A 77 -2.70 17.23 18.95
C LEU A 77 -2.24 15.79 19.18
N SER A 78 -3.19 14.83 19.15
CA SER A 78 -2.87 13.42 19.05
C SER A 78 -2.10 13.11 17.75
N LYS A 79 -1.45 11.96 17.68
CA LYS A 79 -0.75 11.52 16.47
C LYS A 79 -1.69 11.51 15.25
N GLY A 80 -2.92 10.99 15.40
CA GLY A 80 -3.91 10.96 14.32
C GLY A 80 -4.33 12.35 13.84
N TYR A 81 -4.51 13.31 14.74
CA TYR A 81 -4.78 14.67 14.33
C TYR A 81 -3.58 15.34 13.65
N ARG A 82 -2.36 15.07 14.08
CA ARG A 82 -1.15 15.54 13.36
C ARG A 82 -1.06 14.95 11.96
N GLN A 83 -1.40 13.68 11.80
CA GLN A 83 -1.47 13.04 10.49
C GLN A 83 -2.51 13.72 9.58
N ARG A 84 -3.69 14.03 10.11
CA ARG A 84 -4.74 14.80 9.39
C ARG A 84 -4.27 16.20 8.99
N VAL A 85 -3.50 16.89 9.83
CA VAL A 85 -2.88 18.19 9.47
C VAL A 85 -1.90 18.00 8.30
N GLY A 86 -1.11 16.95 8.30
CA GLY A 86 -0.23 16.60 7.18
C GLY A 86 -0.99 16.30 5.88
N ILE A 87 -2.09 15.54 5.97
CA ILE A 87 -2.97 15.29 4.82
C ILE A 87 -3.60 16.61 4.32
N ALA A 88 -4.09 17.47 5.22
CA ALA A 88 -4.63 18.78 4.84
C ALA A 88 -3.58 19.63 4.12
N ALA A 89 -2.35 19.64 4.61
CA ALA A 89 -1.23 20.33 3.96
C ALA A 89 -0.90 19.74 2.57
N ALA A 90 -1.00 18.41 2.41
CA ALA A 90 -0.83 17.77 1.11
C ALA A 90 -1.92 18.21 0.11
N LEU A 91 -3.16 18.41 0.56
CA LEU A 91 -4.30 18.84 -0.27
C LEU A 91 -4.21 20.30 -0.76
N LEU A 92 -3.43 21.14 -0.09
CA LEU A 92 -3.26 22.53 -0.51
C LEU A 92 -2.57 22.62 -1.88
N GLY A 93 -2.95 23.63 -2.67
CA GLY A 93 -2.47 23.78 -4.05
C GLY A 93 -3.24 22.95 -5.08
N THR A 94 -4.33 22.28 -4.69
CA THR A 94 -5.18 21.46 -5.57
C THR A 94 -4.40 20.43 -6.41
N PRO A 95 -3.59 19.56 -5.77
CA PRO A 95 -2.76 18.59 -6.48
C PRO A 95 -3.64 17.57 -7.22
N LYS A 96 -3.20 17.11 -8.38
CA LYS A 96 -3.85 15.97 -9.08
C LYS A 96 -3.48 14.62 -8.49
N ILE A 97 -2.27 14.53 -7.94
CA ILE A 97 -1.70 13.31 -7.36
C ILE A 97 -1.40 13.55 -5.89
N ILE A 98 -1.80 12.64 -5.03
CA ILE A 98 -1.49 12.66 -3.60
C ILE A 98 -0.65 11.42 -3.30
N ILE A 99 0.52 11.63 -2.71
CA ILE A 99 1.41 10.57 -2.25
C ILE A 99 1.37 10.56 -0.73
N LEU A 100 1.01 9.42 -0.16
CA LEU A 100 0.90 9.19 1.28
C LEU A 100 1.87 8.09 1.68
N ASP A 101 2.86 8.44 2.47
CA ASP A 101 3.87 7.51 2.94
C ASP A 101 3.50 7.04 4.35
N GLU A 102 3.18 5.74 4.49
CA GLU A 102 2.79 5.10 5.75
C GLU A 102 1.76 5.90 6.58
N PRO A 103 0.62 6.34 6.01
CA PRO A 103 -0.28 7.32 6.65
C PRO A 103 -0.98 6.81 7.92
N THR A 104 -0.95 5.51 8.19
CA THR A 104 -1.63 4.86 9.30
C THR A 104 -0.69 4.38 10.41
N VAL A 105 0.64 4.50 10.20
CA VAL A 105 1.65 4.02 11.15
C VAL A 105 1.48 4.64 12.54
N GLY A 106 1.34 3.74 13.54
CA GLY A 106 1.26 4.09 14.95
C GLY A 106 -0.01 4.84 15.35
N LEU A 107 -1.08 4.70 14.59
CA LEU A 107 -2.43 5.09 14.95
C LEU A 107 -3.14 3.95 15.69
N ASP A 108 -4.11 4.29 16.52
CA ASP A 108 -5.00 3.29 17.10
C ASP A 108 -6.01 2.77 16.04
N PRO A 109 -6.67 1.61 16.28
CA PRO A 109 -7.58 1.01 15.30
C PRO A 109 -8.73 1.91 14.84
N ALA A 110 -9.27 2.74 15.73
CA ALA A 110 -10.35 3.65 15.38
C ALA A 110 -9.86 4.76 14.43
N GLN A 111 -8.70 5.36 14.74
CA GLN A 111 -8.06 6.36 13.88
C GLN A 111 -7.65 5.78 12.52
N MET A 112 -7.18 4.51 12.48
CA MET A 112 -6.87 3.83 11.22
C MET A 112 -8.09 3.72 10.30
N ILE A 113 -9.24 3.33 10.85
CA ILE A 113 -10.51 3.26 10.09
C ILE A 113 -10.88 4.62 9.51
N GLU A 114 -10.76 5.69 10.31
CA GLU A 114 -11.07 7.05 9.87
C GLU A 114 -10.12 7.54 8.77
N ILE A 115 -8.81 7.29 8.90
CA ILE A 115 -7.82 7.66 7.86
C ILE A 115 -8.04 6.87 6.57
N ARG A 116 -8.34 5.57 6.65
CA ARG A 116 -8.70 4.75 5.47
C ARG A 116 -9.93 5.29 4.74
N SER A 117 -10.97 5.68 5.50
CA SER A 117 -12.16 6.30 4.92
C SER A 117 -11.81 7.62 4.21
N LEU A 118 -10.98 8.46 4.83
CA LEU A 118 -10.49 9.70 4.24
C LEU A 118 -9.72 9.43 2.94
N ILE A 119 -8.82 8.45 2.92
CA ILE A 119 -8.01 8.10 1.73
C ILE A 119 -8.93 7.64 0.58
N ARG A 120 -9.91 6.79 0.86
CA ARG A 120 -10.91 6.38 -0.14
C ARG A 120 -11.69 7.56 -0.71
N ASP A 121 -12.09 8.50 0.13
CA ASP A 121 -12.81 9.70 -0.31
C ASP A 121 -11.92 10.62 -1.16
N LEU A 122 -10.63 10.69 -0.87
CA LEU A 122 -9.64 11.40 -1.69
C LEU A 122 -9.47 10.72 -3.06
N GLY A 123 -9.45 9.40 -3.10
CA GLY A 123 -9.34 8.60 -4.33
C GLY A 123 -10.46 8.84 -5.35
N LYS A 124 -11.63 9.33 -4.91
CA LYS A 124 -12.74 9.70 -5.81
C LYS A 124 -12.43 10.92 -6.70
N THR A 125 -11.50 11.77 -6.30
CA THR A 125 -11.21 13.06 -6.96
C THR A 125 -9.74 13.26 -7.29
N HIS A 126 -8.85 12.41 -6.78
CA HIS A 126 -7.40 12.49 -6.96
C HIS A 126 -6.85 11.11 -7.30
N THR A 127 -5.71 11.06 -7.97
CA THR A 127 -4.90 9.84 -8.00
C THR A 127 -4.14 9.76 -6.68
N VAL A 128 -4.39 8.72 -5.87
CA VAL A 128 -3.70 8.52 -4.60
C VAL A 128 -2.70 7.40 -4.74
N ILE A 129 -1.46 7.66 -4.37
CA ILE A 129 -0.39 6.66 -4.25
C ILE A 129 -0.14 6.48 -2.74
N LEU A 130 -0.29 5.25 -2.27
CA LEU A 130 -0.15 4.88 -0.86
C LEU A 130 1.00 3.90 -0.71
N SER A 131 1.97 4.18 0.17
CA SER A 131 2.90 3.17 0.67
C SER A 131 2.37 2.61 2.00
N SER A 132 2.46 1.32 2.20
CA SER A 132 2.19 0.66 3.48
C SER A 132 2.89 -0.69 3.55
N HIS A 133 3.33 -1.06 4.75
CA HIS A 133 3.80 -2.41 5.07
C HIS A 133 2.67 -3.30 5.63
N ILE A 134 1.47 -2.75 5.84
CA ILE A 134 0.30 -3.49 6.33
C ILE A 134 -0.56 -3.90 5.13
N LEU A 135 -0.36 -5.13 4.65
CA LEU A 135 -0.96 -5.62 3.41
C LEU A 135 -2.49 -5.71 3.48
N SER A 136 -3.06 -6.02 4.64
CA SER A 136 -4.52 -6.00 4.85
C SER A 136 -5.14 -4.59 4.72
N GLU A 137 -4.38 -3.54 5.01
CA GLU A 137 -4.81 -2.17 4.73
C GLU A 137 -4.81 -1.87 3.23
N VAL A 138 -3.73 -2.24 2.55
CA VAL A 138 -3.59 -2.08 1.09
C VAL A 138 -4.74 -2.77 0.37
N GLN A 139 -5.05 -4.02 0.74
CA GLN A 139 -6.16 -4.79 0.19
C GLN A 139 -7.52 -4.12 0.38
N THR A 140 -7.68 -3.38 1.50
CA THR A 140 -8.95 -2.73 1.83
C THR A 140 -9.14 -1.38 1.13
N VAL A 141 -8.05 -0.66 0.82
CA VAL A 141 -8.09 0.75 0.38
C VAL A 141 -7.72 0.94 -1.08
N CYS A 142 -6.84 0.10 -1.63
CA CYS A 142 -6.26 0.29 -2.95
C CYS A 142 -7.01 -0.49 -4.04
N ASP A 143 -7.25 0.16 -5.18
CA ASP A 143 -7.80 -0.49 -6.38
C ASP A 143 -6.74 -1.31 -7.12
N ARG A 144 -5.47 -0.89 -7.04
CA ARG A 144 -4.32 -1.57 -7.65
C ARG A 144 -3.13 -1.56 -6.69
N VAL A 145 -2.37 -2.64 -6.75
CA VAL A 145 -1.20 -2.88 -5.90
C VAL A 145 0.03 -3.08 -6.78
N LEU A 146 1.15 -2.53 -6.34
CA LEU A 146 2.48 -2.72 -6.90
C LEU A 146 3.36 -3.32 -5.81
N ILE A 147 3.88 -4.52 -6.02
CA ILE A 147 4.79 -5.19 -5.07
C ILE A 147 6.21 -5.00 -5.55
N ILE A 148 7.03 -4.37 -4.70
CA ILE A 148 8.45 -4.13 -4.97
C ILE A 148 9.27 -4.96 -3.99
N ALA A 149 10.18 -5.79 -4.52
CA ALA A 149 11.12 -6.55 -3.72
C ALA A 149 12.53 -6.44 -4.34
N HIS A 150 13.56 -6.33 -3.51
CA HIS A 150 14.97 -6.22 -3.97
C HIS A 150 15.18 -5.12 -5.03
N GLY A 151 14.46 -3.99 -4.93
CA GLY A 151 14.57 -2.87 -5.87
C GLY A 151 13.92 -3.13 -7.24
N ARG A 152 13.13 -4.20 -7.40
CA ARG A 152 12.43 -4.55 -8.64
C ARG A 152 10.92 -4.66 -8.41
N LEU A 153 10.16 -4.31 -9.44
CA LEU A 153 8.72 -4.56 -9.47
C LEU A 153 8.50 -6.06 -9.73
N VAL A 154 8.01 -6.78 -8.73
CA VAL A 154 7.82 -8.25 -8.81
C VAL A 154 6.39 -8.63 -9.19
N ALA A 155 5.39 -7.81 -8.84
CA ALA A 155 4.00 -8.03 -9.24
C ALA A 155 3.21 -6.71 -9.28
N GLN A 156 2.17 -6.67 -10.11
CA GLN A 156 1.20 -5.58 -10.16
C GLN A 156 -0.16 -6.10 -10.60
N GLY A 157 -1.23 -5.56 -10.01
CA GLY A 157 -2.60 -5.95 -10.33
C GLY A 157 -3.60 -5.43 -9.31
N THR A 158 -4.88 -5.83 -9.42
CA THR A 158 -5.81 -5.68 -8.32
C THR A 158 -5.46 -6.68 -7.20
N PRO A 159 -5.89 -6.45 -5.94
CA PRO A 159 -5.71 -7.43 -4.88
C PRO A 159 -6.19 -8.83 -5.26
N GLU A 160 -7.35 -8.91 -5.93
CA GLU A 160 -7.95 -10.17 -6.39
C GLU A 160 -7.14 -10.83 -7.50
N GLU A 161 -6.64 -10.06 -8.48
CA GLU A 161 -5.77 -10.57 -9.55
C GLU A 161 -4.48 -11.14 -8.99
N LEU A 162 -3.86 -10.46 -8.02
CA LEU A 162 -2.63 -10.91 -7.37
C LEU A 162 -2.87 -12.19 -6.56
N ALA A 163 -3.96 -12.23 -5.78
CA ALA A 163 -4.35 -13.44 -5.07
C ALA A 163 -4.61 -14.61 -6.05
N ALA A 164 -5.30 -14.37 -7.16
CA ALA A 164 -5.61 -15.39 -8.17
C ALA A 164 -4.36 -15.91 -8.91
N GLN A 165 -3.39 -15.04 -9.23
CA GLN A 165 -2.15 -15.45 -9.92
C GLN A 165 -1.33 -16.46 -9.12
N LEU A 166 -1.35 -16.39 -7.80
CA LEU A 166 -0.62 -17.30 -6.92
C LEU A 166 -1.50 -18.44 -6.38
N THR A 167 -2.82 -18.29 -6.45
CA THR A 167 -3.79 -19.34 -6.08
C THR A 167 -3.90 -20.39 -7.20
N ALA A 168 -2.78 -20.75 -7.85
CA ALA A 168 -2.77 -21.93 -8.75
C ALA A 168 -3.20 -23.22 -8.02
N LYS A 169 -3.27 -23.20 -6.68
CA LYS A 169 -3.76 -24.26 -5.82
C LYS A 169 -4.62 -23.64 -4.70
N GLY A 170 -5.92 -23.52 -4.91
CA GLY A 170 -6.85 -23.12 -3.85
C GLY A 170 -6.96 -24.23 -2.80
N THR A 171 -6.67 -23.95 -1.54
CA THR A 171 -6.93 -24.88 -0.46
C THR A 171 -8.38 -24.76 -0.02
N ILE A 172 -9.13 -25.85 -0.07
CA ILE A 172 -10.48 -25.93 0.47
C ILE A 172 -10.41 -26.60 1.83
N THR A 173 -10.92 -25.91 2.86
CA THR A 173 -11.09 -26.46 4.20
C THR A 173 -12.56 -26.74 4.42
N ALA A 174 -12.90 -27.96 4.85
CA ALA A 174 -14.27 -28.35 5.10
C ALA A 174 -14.39 -29.27 6.32
N THR A 175 -15.57 -29.21 6.96
CA THR A 175 -15.99 -30.16 7.98
C THR A 175 -17.31 -30.78 7.53
N ALA A 176 -17.36 -32.08 7.52
CA ALA A 176 -18.55 -32.86 7.15
C ALA A 176 -18.88 -33.90 8.22
N GLN A 177 -20.16 -34.19 8.39
CA GLN A 177 -20.64 -35.24 9.29
C GLN A 177 -20.62 -36.57 8.55
N GLY A 178 -20.00 -37.61 9.15
CA GLY A 178 -19.91 -38.95 8.56
C GLY A 178 -18.69 -39.70 9.03
N SER A 179 -18.53 -40.93 8.53
CA SER A 179 -17.27 -41.65 8.75
C SER A 179 -16.17 -41.14 7.86
N ARG A 180 -14.92 -41.25 8.32
CA ARG A 180 -13.73 -40.84 7.56
C ARG A 180 -13.70 -41.47 6.15
N GLU A 181 -14.03 -42.78 6.05
CA GLU A 181 -14.04 -43.50 4.79
C GLU A 181 -15.09 -42.93 3.82
N ALA A 182 -16.28 -42.60 4.30
CA ALA A 182 -17.34 -42.02 3.48
C ALA A 182 -16.99 -40.64 2.96
N VAL A 183 -16.42 -39.77 3.82
CA VAL A 183 -15.99 -38.43 3.45
C VAL A 183 -14.84 -38.47 2.45
N VAL A 184 -13.81 -39.28 2.70
CA VAL A 184 -12.67 -39.44 1.79
C VAL A 184 -13.11 -39.98 0.42
N ALA A 185 -14.01 -40.98 0.41
CA ALA A 185 -14.55 -41.54 -0.83
C ALA A 185 -15.41 -40.52 -1.61
N ALA A 186 -16.14 -39.65 -0.92
CA ALA A 186 -16.92 -38.57 -1.55
C ALA A 186 -16.02 -37.51 -2.18
N VAL A 187 -15.02 -37.03 -1.44
CA VAL A 187 -14.05 -36.03 -1.92
C VAL A 187 -13.26 -36.54 -3.12
N GLY A 188 -12.84 -37.83 -3.08
CA GLY A 188 -12.13 -38.47 -4.20
C GLY A 188 -12.91 -38.58 -5.52
N LYS A 189 -14.23 -38.38 -5.50
CA LYS A 189 -15.07 -38.34 -6.70
C LYS A 189 -15.13 -36.98 -7.38
N VAL A 190 -14.62 -35.92 -6.72
CA VAL A 190 -14.65 -34.57 -7.26
C VAL A 190 -13.43 -34.35 -8.14
N PRO A 191 -13.60 -34.19 -9.48
CA PRO A 191 -12.48 -33.97 -10.38
C PRO A 191 -11.80 -32.65 -10.07
N GLY A 192 -10.45 -32.64 -10.04
CA GLY A 192 -9.68 -31.44 -9.81
C GLY A 192 -9.36 -31.16 -8.32
N LEU A 193 -9.75 -32.02 -7.38
CA LEU A 193 -9.25 -32.01 -6.01
C LEU A 193 -8.07 -32.98 -5.87
N THR A 194 -7.02 -32.50 -5.21
CA THR A 194 -5.79 -33.25 -4.90
C THR A 194 -5.39 -32.99 -3.45
N ASP A 195 -4.36 -33.68 -2.97
CA ASP A 195 -3.77 -33.48 -1.63
C ASP A 195 -4.80 -33.43 -0.49
N LEU A 196 -5.74 -34.39 -0.50
CA LEU A 196 -6.70 -34.54 0.59
C LEU A 196 -6.00 -34.94 1.89
N ARG A 197 -6.16 -34.10 2.92
CA ARG A 197 -5.63 -34.35 4.28
C ARG A 197 -6.75 -34.21 5.30
N VAL A 198 -7.00 -35.26 6.05
CA VAL A 198 -7.90 -35.19 7.21
C VAL A 198 -7.12 -34.54 8.36
N THR A 199 -7.66 -33.46 8.91
CA THR A 199 -7.01 -32.64 9.94
C THR A 199 -7.53 -32.95 11.34
N ASP A 200 -8.82 -33.29 11.49
CA ASP A 200 -9.41 -33.68 12.78
C ASP A 200 -10.58 -34.67 12.55
N GLU A 201 -10.84 -35.50 13.56
CA GLU A 201 -11.96 -36.43 13.58
C GLU A 201 -12.48 -36.53 15.00
N LYS A 202 -13.69 -36.01 15.25
CA LYS A 202 -14.33 -36.00 16.54
C LYS A 202 -15.86 -36.11 16.44
N GLY A 203 -16.47 -36.96 17.25
CA GLY A 203 -17.91 -36.99 17.40
C GLY A 203 -18.73 -37.33 16.15
N GLY A 204 -18.11 -38.02 15.16
CA GLY A 204 -18.75 -38.27 13.87
C GLY A 204 -18.63 -37.12 12.89
N GLU A 205 -17.79 -36.12 13.18
CA GLU A 205 -17.40 -35.01 12.29
C GLU A 205 -15.98 -35.23 11.80
N VAL A 206 -15.76 -34.98 10.51
CA VAL A 206 -14.46 -35.10 9.84
C VAL A 206 -14.10 -33.75 9.25
N SER A 207 -13.01 -33.15 9.75
CA SER A 207 -12.42 -31.95 9.20
C SER A 207 -11.27 -32.33 8.25
N PHE A 208 -11.23 -31.70 7.11
CA PHE A 208 -10.21 -31.98 6.09
C PHE A 208 -9.85 -30.77 5.28
N THR A 209 -8.66 -30.82 4.67
CA THR A 209 -8.21 -29.88 3.64
C THR A 209 -8.01 -30.63 2.33
N ALA A 210 -8.33 -29.99 1.22
CA ALA A 210 -8.07 -30.49 -0.12
C ALA A 210 -7.61 -29.36 -1.02
N VAL A 211 -6.72 -29.65 -1.97
CA VAL A 211 -6.18 -28.65 -2.90
C VAL A 211 -6.92 -28.74 -4.22
N SER A 212 -7.48 -27.62 -4.66
CA SER A 212 -8.07 -27.48 -5.99
C SER A 212 -6.99 -27.22 -7.03
N THR A 213 -6.99 -27.99 -8.12
CA THR A 213 -6.13 -27.75 -9.28
C THR A 213 -6.73 -26.62 -10.13
N ALA A 214 -5.89 -25.65 -10.52
CA ALA A 214 -6.18 -24.64 -11.54
C ALA A 214 -7.36 -23.71 -11.28
N GLY A 215 -7.34 -22.96 -10.17
CA GLY A 215 -8.17 -21.72 -10.07
C GLY A 215 -9.70 -21.88 -10.15
N THR A 216 -10.20 -23.12 -10.13
CA THR A 216 -11.64 -23.40 -10.20
C THR A 216 -12.22 -23.52 -8.80
N ASP A 217 -13.28 -22.78 -8.52
CA ASP A 217 -14.04 -22.94 -7.28
C ASP A 217 -14.81 -24.25 -7.29
N LEU A 218 -14.29 -25.24 -6.59
CA LEU A 218 -14.87 -26.60 -6.48
C LEU A 218 -15.77 -26.76 -5.27
N ARG A 219 -16.07 -25.72 -4.48
CA ARG A 219 -16.92 -25.82 -3.28
C ARG A 219 -18.30 -26.35 -3.60
N GLY A 220 -18.92 -25.90 -4.68
CA GLY A 220 -20.23 -26.40 -5.10
C GLY A 220 -20.22 -27.89 -5.45
N ALA A 221 -19.24 -28.34 -6.23
CA ALA A 221 -19.08 -29.75 -6.59
C ALA A 221 -18.78 -30.62 -5.37
N LEU A 222 -17.92 -30.14 -4.48
CA LEU A 222 -17.57 -30.82 -3.22
C LEU A 222 -18.79 -30.95 -2.30
N SER A 223 -19.54 -29.87 -2.10
CA SER A 223 -20.77 -29.88 -1.28
C SER A 223 -21.80 -30.90 -1.81
N LEU A 224 -21.98 -30.92 -3.14
CA LEU A 224 -22.90 -31.88 -3.78
C LEU A 224 -22.43 -33.33 -3.61
N ALA A 225 -21.16 -33.61 -3.80
CA ALA A 225 -20.59 -34.96 -3.65
C ALA A 225 -20.73 -35.47 -2.20
N LEU A 226 -20.46 -34.63 -1.21
CA LEU A 226 -20.64 -34.96 0.20
C LEU A 226 -22.12 -35.20 0.54
N ALA A 227 -23.04 -34.36 0.06
CA ALA A 227 -24.48 -34.54 0.27
C ALA A 227 -24.98 -35.85 -0.36
N GLN A 228 -24.55 -36.19 -1.57
CA GLN A 228 -24.90 -37.47 -2.21
C GLN A 228 -24.34 -38.69 -1.49
N ALA A 229 -23.23 -38.54 -0.78
CA ALA A 229 -22.66 -39.59 0.07
C ALA A 229 -23.30 -39.69 1.45
N GLY A 230 -24.33 -38.89 1.76
CA GLY A 230 -24.94 -38.83 3.05
C GLY A 230 -24.07 -38.19 4.16
N CYS A 231 -23.11 -37.37 3.76
CA CYS A 231 -22.20 -36.66 4.65
C CYS A 231 -22.53 -35.15 4.63
N PRO A 232 -23.45 -34.66 5.48
CA PRO A 232 -23.81 -33.25 5.52
C PRO A 232 -22.59 -32.35 5.78
N VAL A 233 -22.48 -31.25 5.02
CA VAL A 233 -21.43 -30.26 5.19
C VAL A 233 -21.78 -29.34 6.35
N LEU A 234 -20.90 -29.23 7.35
CA LEU A 234 -21.05 -28.34 8.51
C LEU A 234 -20.33 -27.00 8.29
N SER A 235 -19.15 -27.06 7.67
CA SER A 235 -18.45 -25.86 7.23
C SER A 235 -17.74 -26.13 5.90
N LEU A 236 -17.62 -25.09 5.07
CA LEU A 236 -16.93 -25.15 3.79
C LEU A 236 -16.36 -23.77 3.45
N SER A 237 -15.06 -23.65 3.45
CA SER A 237 -14.35 -22.41 3.08
C SER A 237 -13.27 -22.72 2.05
N ALA A 238 -13.06 -21.80 1.12
CA ALA A 238 -11.85 -21.79 0.31
C ALA A 238 -10.92 -20.74 0.91
N GLU A 239 -9.72 -21.13 1.23
CA GLU A 239 -8.68 -20.19 1.59
C GLU A 239 -8.20 -19.53 0.31
N THR A 240 -8.58 -18.28 0.11
CA THR A 240 -7.91 -17.40 -0.84
C THR A 240 -6.63 -16.93 -0.19
N MET A 241 -5.52 -17.02 -0.92
CA MET A 241 -4.26 -16.48 -0.41
C MET A 241 -4.44 -14.99 -0.08
N SER A 242 -4.00 -14.60 1.10
CA SER A 242 -3.92 -13.19 1.49
C SER A 242 -2.81 -12.49 0.71
N LEU A 243 -2.83 -11.16 0.63
CA LEU A 243 -1.70 -10.42 0.06
C LEU A 243 -0.40 -10.65 0.85
N GLU A 244 -0.49 -11.01 2.14
CA GLU A 244 0.64 -11.43 2.97
C GLU A 244 1.30 -12.69 2.42
N ASP A 245 0.50 -13.71 2.11
CA ASP A 245 1.00 -14.97 1.52
C ASP A 245 1.60 -14.74 0.14
N VAL A 246 0.94 -13.89 -0.67
CA VAL A 246 1.44 -13.44 -1.98
C VAL A 246 2.80 -12.78 -1.85
N PHE A 247 2.94 -11.84 -0.91
CA PHE A 247 4.18 -11.12 -0.67
C PHE A 247 5.30 -12.07 -0.23
N LEU A 248 5.03 -12.95 0.73
CA LEU A 248 6.01 -13.94 1.22
C LEU A 248 6.49 -14.85 0.09
N GLN A 249 5.59 -15.41 -0.71
CA GLN A 249 5.97 -16.25 -1.84
C GLN A 249 6.83 -15.53 -2.87
N LEU A 250 6.53 -14.28 -3.18
CA LEU A 250 7.27 -13.47 -4.15
C LEU A 250 8.64 -13.01 -3.64
N THR A 251 8.78 -12.88 -2.30
CA THR A 251 10.02 -12.42 -1.68
C THR A 251 10.94 -13.54 -1.22
N GLU A 252 10.39 -14.74 -0.91
CA GLU A 252 11.15 -15.90 -0.43
C GLU A 252 11.65 -16.82 -1.56
N THR A 253 11.19 -16.65 -2.80
CA THR A 253 11.65 -17.50 -3.91
C THR A 253 13.04 -17.03 -4.37
N PRO A 254 14.12 -17.80 -4.10
CA PRO A 254 15.44 -17.50 -4.68
C PRO A 254 15.36 -17.66 -6.20
N GLU A 255 15.97 -16.73 -6.92
CA GLU A 255 16.03 -16.68 -8.39
C GLU A 255 16.28 -18.05 -9.03
N SER A 256 15.26 -18.67 -9.58
CA SER A 256 15.38 -19.71 -10.59
C SER A 256 14.70 -19.20 -11.87
N GLY A 257 15.49 -18.51 -12.71
CA GLY A 257 15.02 -18.08 -14.03
C GLY A 257 15.62 -16.74 -14.46
N LYS A 258 16.86 -16.74 -14.96
CA LYS A 258 17.39 -15.64 -15.77
C LYS A 258 16.53 -15.46 -17.03
N PRO A 259 16.06 -14.24 -17.33
CA PRO A 259 15.98 -13.79 -18.70
C PRO A 259 17.30 -13.09 -19.05
N GLU A 260 17.97 -13.57 -20.08
CA GLU A 260 19.05 -12.85 -20.74
C GLU A 260 18.54 -11.48 -21.19
N SER A 261 19.03 -10.43 -20.54
CA SER A 261 18.90 -9.07 -21.03
C SER A 261 20.21 -8.70 -21.71
N THR A 262 20.22 -8.75 -23.03
CA THR A 262 21.18 -8.06 -23.88
C THR A 262 20.95 -6.56 -23.79
N ALA A 263 21.64 -5.89 -22.87
CA ALA A 263 21.92 -4.45 -22.95
C ALA A 263 23.24 -4.20 -22.23
N ALA A 264 24.21 -3.70 -22.99
CA ALA A 264 25.55 -3.39 -22.53
C ALA A 264 25.53 -2.27 -21.45
N PRO A 265 26.44 -2.32 -20.46
CA PRO A 265 26.54 -1.27 -19.45
C PRO A 265 27.21 -0.03 -20.03
N ALA A 266 26.58 1.13 -19.85
CA ALA A 266 27.25 2.40 -20.03
C ALA A 266 28.20 2.63 -18.85
N GLU A 267 29.47 2.71 -19.12
CA GLU A 267 30.53 3.06 -18.18
C GLU A 267 30.31 4.46 -17.63
N ASN A 268 30.15 4.59 -16.32
CA ASN A 268 30.34 5.87 -15.64
C ASN A 268 31.82 6.03 -15.28
N PRO A 269 32.45 7.17 -15.58
CA PRO A 269 33.81 7.42 -15.14
C PRO A 269 33.89 7.65 -13.62
N PRO A 270 35.03 7.30 -12.99
CA PRO A 270 35.17 7.40 -11.54
C PRO A 270 35.26 8.86 -11.05
N ALA A 271 34.52 9.14 -9.97
CA ALA A 271 34.47 10.44 -9.30
C ALA A 271 35.66 10.59 -8.32
N GLU A 272 36.89 10.70 -8.85
CA GLU A 272 38.09 10.91 -8.00
C GLU A 272 39.00 12.08 -8.47
N ALA A 273 38.54 12.91 -9.42
CA ALA A 273 39.36 14.03 -9.93
C ALA A 273 38.85 15.45 -9.57
N ALA A 274 37.83 15.58 -8.68
CA ALA A 274 37.28 16.90 -8.32
C ALA A 274 37.64 17.41 -6.92
N ALA A 275 38.46 16.67 -6.16
CA ALA A 275 38.83 17.06 -4.78
C ALA A 275 40.20 17.69 -4.63
N GLU A 276 41.05 17.71 -5.66
CA GLU A 276 42.41 18.30 -5.57
C GLU A 276 42.51 19.74 -6.10
N GLU A 277 41.58 20.24 -6.93
CA GLU A 277 41.64 21.63 -7.43
C GLU A 277 41.00 22.69 -6.50
N ALA A 278 40.31 22.31 -5.44
CA ALA A 278 39.71 23.26 -4.51
C ALA A 278 40.66 23.69 -3.36
N ASN A 279 41.77 22.99 -3.15
CA ASN A 279 42.69 23.27 -2.05
C ASN A 279 43.93 24.10 -2.42
N GLU A 280 44.15 24.39 -3.69
CA GLU A 280 45.24 25.27 -4.15
C GLU A 280 44.83 26.74 -4.34
N LYS A 281 43.54 27.09 -4.25
CA LYS A 281 43.08 28.48 -4.40
C LYS A 281 42.84 29.25 -3.12
N GLU A 282 42.89 28.62 -1.96
CA GLU A 282 42.78 29.29 -0.64
C GLU A 282 44.12 29.65 0.01
N ALA A 283 45.26 29.20 -0.55
CA ALA A 283 46.59 29.50 -0.01
C ALA A 283 47.26 30.76 -0.55
N ASP A 284 46.67 31.42 -1.57
CA ASP A 284 47.33 32.56 -2.26
C ASP A 284 46.63 33.91 -2.03
N SER A 285 45.70 34.03 -1.05
CA SER A 285 45.01 35.29 -0.78
C SER A 285 45.33 35.99 0.56
N ASP A 286 46.30 35.47 1.33
CA ASP A 286 46.61 36.03 2.67
C ASP A 286 47.98 36.73 2.78
N GLU A 287 48.67 37.04 1.68
CA GLU A 287 49.98 37.75 1.68
C GLU A 287 49.99 39.13 1.01
N SER A 288 48.85 39.83 0.89
CA SER A 288 48.88 41.21 0.40
C SER A 288 47.91 42.11 1.17
N ASN A 289 48.19 42.39 2.44
CA ASN A 289 47.85 43.62 3.12
C ASN A 289 48.64 43.77 4.43
N LEU A 290 49.83 44.35 4.30
CA LEU A 290 50.48 45.10 5.33
C LEU A 290 50.80 46.49 4.77
#